data_f60dbe0372b5b71b2be40d6c235359a4
#
_entry.id   f60dbe0372b5b71b2be40d6c235359a4
#
_cell.length_a   1.000
_cell.length_b   1.000
_cell.length_c   1.000
_cell.angle_alpha   90.00
_cell.angle_beta   90.00
_cell.angle_gamma   90.00
#
_symmetry.space_group_name_H-M   'P 1'
#
loop_
_entity.id
_entity.type
_entity.pdbx_description
1 polymer ?
#
loop_
_entity_poly.entity_id
_entity_poly.type
_entity_poly.pdbx_seq_one_letter_code
_entity_poly.pdbx_strand_id
1 'polypeptide(L)'
;MSADKEKSRTNQKKIVWIFWGIMAAAIFLILNQTGYSDGDDTYFYHYSTTMGFFEYLSWRYQTWVGRMAAEAIVYITFNLGLGFWRVTDAVMMVLLPIGILRLGCKTAGYTGYTALLNEYQEGVGADTEQHNLREITGWRNFWKSIRYPVLLASGYLLMSVMTLGYSAVWVNGSIFYTWTFTAGVWAMMPLADLVFDTGAFSNRQLIYALPCSVIAAMSIEQMGAVLLAFEGLSILSILYQKKRIPAVIWIQTAITFVAFVILFMAPGNEMRVASEITTWMPGYKELSVGNHLFMTIQWMLSSFANEGKAFFIAIWAAGFLLLMKSKKAKVYQILAVVFSVVALLPYAGISFFSEMGIGYIDIEQRLTELPTWQTMNIQNRIAFFWWIAAVLFTMVLLWKVTGHSVFISMVFLGGIASEAVLHFSPTIYASGARVYYLTDLMYLFIILWMVMHMDSEKKKNLFIAGVVVLGVANFLSQYSIMLLKL
;
A
#
# COMPACT_ATOMS: atom_id res chain seq x y z
N MET A 1 -6.65 29.54 26.56
CA MET A 1 -6.29 29.32 25.10
C MET A 1 -7.12 30.36 24.35
N SER A 2 -6.52 31.25 23.56
CA SER A 2 -7.27 32.37 22.99
C SER A 2 -8.25 31.87 21.92
N ALA A 3 -9.41 32.53 21.77
CA ALA A 3 -10.42 32.25 20.75
C ALA A 3 -9.83 32.17 19.32
N ASP A 4 -8.77 32.92 19.06
CA ASP A 4 -8.06 32.92 17.79
C ASP A 4 -7.33 31.59 17.49
N LYS A 5 -6.77 30.93 18.49
CA LYS A 5 -6.16 29.59 18.34
C LYS A 5 -7.21 28.52 17.99
N GLU A 6 -8.37 28.58 18.61
CA GLU A 6 -9.49 27.66 18.38
C GLU A 6 -10.07 27.86 16.96
N LYS A 7 -10.23 29.12 16.54
CA LYS A 7 -10.69 29.48 15.19
C LYS A 7 -9.69 29.00 14.12
N SER A 8 -8.38 29.16 14.36
CA SER A 8 -7.31 28.66 13.46
C SER A 8 -7.35 27.14 13.32
N ARG A 9 -7.52 26.39 14.42
CA ARG A 9 -7.65 24.92 14.44
C ARG A 9 -8.87 24.45 13.65
N THR A 10 -10.00 25.13 13.81
CA THR A 10 -11.23 24.80 13.09
C THR A 10 -11.05 25.00 11.58
N ASN A 11 -10.38 26.07 11.17
CA ASN A 11 -10.10 26.36 9.77
C ASN A 11 -9.16 25.31 9.14
N GLN A 12 -8.12 24.89 9.84
CA GLN A 12 -7.21 23.85 9.34
C GLN A 12 -7.92 22.51 9.12
N LYS A 13 -8.78 22.09 10.07
CA LYS A 13 -9.60 20.89 9.89
C LYS A 13 -10.48 20.99 8.64
N LYS A 14 -11.15 22.12 8.44
CA LYS A 14 -12.00 22.35 7.27
C LYS A 14 -11.20 22.24 5.97
N ILE A 15 -10.00 22.84 5.89
CA ILE A 15 -9.13 22.76 4.73
C ILE A 15 -8.77 21.30 4.38
N VAL A 16 -8.41 20.51 5.39
CA VAL A 16 -8.07 19.09 5.19
C VAL A 16 -9.28 18.29 4.67
N TRP A 17 -10.48 18.52 5.25
CA TRP A 17 -11.68 17.84 4.78
C TRP A 17 -12.12 18.27 3.38
N ILE A 18 -11.94 19.55 3.03
CA ILE A 18 -12.17 20.06 1.67
C ILE A 18 -11.23 19.37 0.70
N PHE A 19 -9.93 19.23 1.04
CA PHE A 19 -8.95 18.51 0.20
C PHE A 19 -9.41 17.07 -0.08
N TRP A 20 -9.79 16.33 0.96
CA TRP A 20 -10.27 14.96 0.80
C TRP A 20 -11.58 14.87 0.01
N GLY A 21 -12.47 15.84 0.20
CA GLY A 21 -13.70 15.95 -0.61
C GLY A 21 -13.44 16.19 -2.09
N ILE A 22 -12.49 17.07 -2.42
CA ILE A 22 -12.06 17.32 -3.80
C ILE A 22 -11.43 16.06 -4.39
N MET A 23 -10.59 15.36 -3.63
CA MET A 23 -9.98 14.11 -4.06
C MET A 23 -11.04 13.04 -4.35
N ALA A 24 -12.02 12.87 -3.45
CA ALA A 24 -13.13 11.93 -3.66
C ALA A 24 -13.93 12.27 -4.92
N ALA A 25 -14.23 13.54 -5.15
CA ALA A 25 -14.93 14.00 -6.36
C ALA A 25 -14.11 13.73 -7.63
N ALA A 26 -12.79 13.99 -7.61
CA ALA A 26 -11.91 13.69 -8.74
C ALA A 26 -11.84 12.19 -9.04
N ILE A 27 -11.69 11.34 -8.02
CA ILE A 27 -11.72 9.89 -8.17
C ILE A 27 -13.08 9.43 -8.72
N PHE A 28 -14.20 9.93 -8.18
CA PHE A 28 -15.52 9.60 -8.69
C PHE A 28 -15.69 9.94 -10.17
N LEU A 29 -15.17 11.08 -10.62
CA LEU A 29 -15.20 11.46 -12.05
C LEU A 29 -14.39 10.49 -12.92
N ILE A 30 -13.24 10.00 -12.43
CA ILE A 30 -12.46 8.96 -13.12
C ILE A 30 -13.24 7.66 -13.17
N LEU A 31 -13.78 7.20 -12.06
CA LEU A 31 -14.56 5.96 -11.96
C LEU A 31 -15.85 6.02 -12.80
N ASN A 32 -16.38 7.21 -13.05
CA ASN A 32 -17.55 7.37 -13.91
C ASN A 32 -17.29 7.03 -15.39
N GLN A 33 -16.01 6.99 -15.80
CA GLN A 33 -15.61 6.56 -17.14
C GLN A 33 -15.43 5.03 -17.23
N THR A 34 -15.47 4.31 -16.10
CA THR A 34 -15.29 2.85 -16.08
C THR A 34 -16.62 2.13 -16.08
N GLY A 35 -16.63 0.98 -16.73
CA GLY A 35 -17.74 0.02 -16.76
C GLY A 35 -17.37 -1.32 -16.18
N TYR A 36 -18.25 -2.31 -16.33
CA TYR A 36 -17.89 -3.70 -16.09
C TYR A 36 -16.89 -4.16 -17.16
N SER A 37 -15.83 -4.84 -16.73
CA SER A 37 -14.90 -5.49 -17.65
C SER A 37 -15.48 -6.81 -18.14
N ASP A 38 -15.12 -7.20 -19.36
CA ASP A 38 -15.34 -8.55 -19.84
C ASP A 38 -14.56 -9.56 -18.99
N GLY A 39 -15.11 -10.76 -18.84
CA GLY A 39 -14.54 -11.82 -18.01
C GLY A 39 -15.06 -11.80 -16.58
N ASP A 40 -14.22 -11.47 -15.59
CA ASP A 40 -14.57 -11.61 -14.17
C ASP A 40 -15.81 -10.80 -13.77
N ASP A 41 -15.92 -9.52 -14.17
CA ASP A 41 -17.07 -8.69 -13.77
C ASP A 41 -18.37 -9.22 -14.35
N THR A 42 -18.36 -9.66 -15.62
CA THR A 42 -19.53 -10.26 -16.28
C THR A 42 -19.91 -11.57 -15.60
N TYR A 43 -18.92 -12.40 -15.26
CA TYR A 43 -19.12 -13.64 -14.53
C TYR A 43 -19.77 -13.40 -13.16
N PHE A 44 -19.19 -12.50 -12.34
CA PHE A 44 -19.69 -12.18 -11.01
C PHE A 44 -21.08 -11.53 -11.07
N TYR A 45 -21.31 -10.64 -12.04
CA TYR A 45 -22.62 -10.02 -12.26
C TYR A 45 -23.69 -11.08 -12.52
N HIS A 46 -23.41 -12.01 -13.46
CA HIS A 46 -24.37 -13.06 -13.81
C HIS A 46 -24.76 -13.89 -12.57
N TYR A 47 -23.79 -14.43 -11.85
CA TYR A 47 -24.10 -15.32 -10.72
C TYR A 47 -24.67 -14.59 -9.50
N SER A 48 -24.21 -13.36 -9.22
CA SER A 48 -24.76 -12.58 -8.11
C SER A 48 -26.19 -12.12 -8.34
N THR A 49 -26.62 -11.94 -9.60
CA THR A 49 -27.99 -11.51 -9.93
C THR A 49 -28.96 -12.67 -10.18
N THR A 50 -28.45 -13.88 -10.39
CA THR A 50 -29.29 -15.08 -10.64
C THR A 50 -29.46 -15.98 -9.42
N MET A 51 -28.54 -15.92 -8.44
CA MET A 51 -28.60 -16.71 -7.21
C MET A 51 -29.05 -15.87 -6.02
N GLY A 52 -29.63 -16.54 -4.99
CA GLY A 52 -29.83 -15.91 -3.68
C GLY A 52 -28.51 -15.66 -2.93
N PHE A 53 -28.48 -14.69 -2.01
CA PHE A 53 -27.27 -14.27 -1.30
C PHE A 53 -26.53 -15.44 -0.62
N PHE A 54 -27.22 -16.25 0.19
CA PHE A 54 -26.61 -17.38 0.87
C PHE A 54 -26.25 -18.54 -0.06
N GLU A 55 -27.04 -18.73 -1.13
CA GLU A 55 -26.77 -19.71 -2.17
C GLU A 55 -25.47 -19.36 -2.90
N TYR A 56 -25.32 -18.11 -3.32
CA TYR A 56 -24.10 -17.60 -3.95
C TYR A 56 -22.87 -17.79 -3.06
N LEU A 57 -22.93 -17.38 -1.79
CA LEU A 57 -21.82 -17.53 -0.86
C LEU A 57 -21.46 -18.98 -0.61
N SER A 58 -22.46 -19.85 -0.41
CA SER A 58 -22.23 -21.28 -0.21
C SER A 58 -21.60 -21.92 -1.44
N TRP A 59 -22.11 -21.59 -2.62
CA TRP A 59 -21.56 -22.06 -3.89
C TRP A 59 -20.09 -21.62 -4.04
N ARG A 60 -19.77 -20.34 -3.84
CA ARG A 60 -18.39 -19.83 -3.93
C ARG A 60 -17.46 -20.51 -2.95
N TYR A 61 -17.88 -20.71 -1.70
CA TYR A 61 -17.10 -21.37 -0.65
C TYR A 61 -16.76 -22.81 -0.97
N GLN A 62 -17.76 -23.54 -1.51
CA GLN A 62 -17.60 -24.96 -1.82
C GLN A 62 -16.83 -25.23 -3.11
N THR A 63 -16.92 -24.32 -4.11
CA THR A 63 -16.44 -24.62 -5.47
C THR A 63 -15.23 -23.79 -5.90
N TRP A 64 -14.93 -22.65 -5.20
CA TRP A 64 -13.89 -21.76 -5.71
C TRP A 64 -12.98 -21.16 -4.65
N VAL A 65 -13.50 -20.45 -3.62
CA VAL A 65 -12.62 -19.66 -2.71
C VAL A 65 -13.25 -19.37 -1.36
N GLY A 66 -12.43 -19.27 -0.32
CA GLY A 66 -12.85 -18.91 1.03
C GLY A 66 -12.95 -17.41 1.33
N ARG A 67 -12.85 -16.53 0.35
CA ARG A 67 -12.84 -15.05 0.49
C ARG A 67 -14.23 -14.47 0.76
N MET A 68 -14.95 -15.04 1.71
CA MET A 68 -16.38 -14.83 1.91
C MET A 68 -16.79 -13.37 2.19
N ALA A 69 -15.93 -12.58 2.88
CA ALA A 69 -16.25 -11.17 3.12
C ALA A 69 -16.23 -10.37 1.81
N ALA A 70 -15.20 -10.57 0.96
CA ALA A 70 -15.16 -9.93 -0.35
C ALA A 70 -16.28 -10.41 -1.27
N GLU A 71 -16.58 -11.73 -1.27
CA GLU A 71 -17.67 -12.28 -2.08
C GLU A 71 -19.04 -11.73 -1.66
N ALA A 72 -19.27 -11.50 -0.37
CA ALA A 72 -20.49 -10.84 0.12
C ALA A 72 -20.59 -9.39 -0.37
N ILE A 73 -19.48 -8.66 -0.34
CA ILE A 73 -19.41 -7.28 -0.85
C ILE A 73 -19.60 -7.26 -2.37
N VAL A 74 -18.99 -8.18 -3.10
CA VAL A 74 -19.18 -8.37 -4.54
C VAL A 74 -20.65 -8.58 -4.84
N TYR A 75 -21.31 -9.53 -4.18
CA TYR A 75 -22.75 -9.79 -4.36
C TYR A 75 -23.58 -8.53 -4.19
N ILE A 76 -23.39 -7.80 -3.08
CA ILE A 76 -24.12 -6.56 -2.79
C ILE A 76 -23.85 -5.50 -3.86
N THR A 77 -22.58 -5.35 -4.26
CA THR A 77 -22.15 -4.33 -5.21
C THR A 77 -22.76 -4.55 -6.59
N PHE A 78 -22.73 -5.77 -7.11
CA PHE A 78 -23.31 -6.07 -8.42
C PHE A 78 -24.82 -5.96 -8.44
N ASN A 79 -25.50 -6.28 -7.33
CA ASN A 79 -26.96 -6.10 -7.21
C ASN A 79 -27.39 -4.62 -7.08
N LEU A 80 -26.56 -3.78 -6.46
CA LEU A 80 -26.81 -2.34 -6.36
C LEU A 80 -26.30 -1.55 -7.58
N GLY A 81 -25.43 -2.15 -8.38
CA GLY A 81 -24.96 -1.63 -9.66
C GLY A 81 -23.80 -0.64 -9.57
N LEU A 82 -23.29 -0.23 -10.75
CA LEU A 82 -22.12 0.62 -10.91
C LEU A 82 -22.20 1.96 -10.19
N GLY A 83 -23.37 2.55 -10.06
CA GLY A 83 -23.54 3.82 -9.34
C GLY A 83 -23.17 3.70 -7.87
N PHE A 84 -23.58 2.62 -7.21
CA PHE A 84 -23.21 2.31 -5.84
C PHE A 84 -21.69 2.08 -5.72
N TRP A 85 -21.12 1.26 -6.60
CA TRP A 85 -19.68 1.00 -6.60
C TRP A 85 -18.87 2.28 -6.76
N ARG A 86 -19.18 3.13 -7.74
CA ARG A 86 -18.43 4.37 -8.01
C ARG A 86 -18.34 5.30 -6.79
N VAL A 87 -19.46 5.44 -6.08
CA VAL A 87 -19.51 6.28 -4.87
C VAL A 87 -18.73 5.63 -3.74
N THR A 88 -18.98 4.36 -3.46
CA THR A 88 -18.33 3.66 -2.34
C THR A 88 -16.85 3.47 -2.57
N ASP A 89 -16.44 3.17 -3.80
CA ASP A 89 -15.03 3.02 -4.13
C ASP A 89 -14.25 4.34 -4.02
N ALA A 90 -14.81 5.45 -4.51
CA ALA A 90 -14.23 6.78 -4.31
C ALA A 90 -14.04 7.11 -2.83
N VAL A 91 -14.98 6.72 -1.97
CA VAL A 91 -14.87 6.88 -0.52
C VAL A 91 -13.76 5.98 0.04
N MET A 92 -13.68 4.71 -0.36
CA MET A 92 -12.64 3.78 0.10
C MET A 92 -11.23 4.22 -0.33
N MET A 93 -11.07 4.69 -1.57
CA MET A 93 -9.82 5.26 -2.07
C MET A 93 -9.36 6.51 -1.31
N VAL A 94 -10.25 7.23 -0.64
CA VAL A 94 -9.92 8.36 0.24
C VAL A 94 -9.71 7.91 1.68
N LEU A 95 -10.50 6.94 2.18
CA LEU A 95 -10.35 6.42 3.54
C LEU A 95 -9.03 5.68 3.74
N LEU A 96 -8.48 5.07 2.70
CA LEU A 96 -7.19 4.37 2.76
C LEU A 96 -6.03 5.31 3.11
N PRO A 97 -5.75 6.40 2.37
CA PRO A 97 -4.69 7.34 2.71
C PRO A 97 -4.97 8.10 4.02
N ILE A 98 -6.24 8.38 4.36
CA ILE A 98 -6.59 8.92 5.70
C ILE A 98 -6.19 7.95 6.80
N GLY A 99 -6.45 6.65 6.63
CA GLY A 99 -6.03 5.60 7.55
C GLY A 99 -4.50 5.53 7.68
N ILE A 100 -3.78 5.52 6.55
CA ILE A 100 -2.31 5.54 6.53
C ILE A 100 -1.76 6.78 7.25
N LEU A 101 -2.34 7.96 7.03
CA LEU A 101 -1.97 9.20 7.72
C LEU A 101 -2.17 9.09 9.24
N ARG A 102 -3.33 8.55 9.66
CA ARG A 102 -3.59 8.33 11.09
C ARG A 102 -2.60 7.36 11.71
N LEU A 103 -2.32 6.26 11.04
CA LEU A 103 -1.32 5.27 11.50
C LEU A 103 0.06 5.92 11.61
N GLY A 104 0.48 6.70 10.61
CA GLY A 104 1.72 7.47 10.65
C GLY A 104 1.79 8.47 11.81
N CYS A 105 0.70 9.19 12.09
CA CYS A 105 0.62 10.06 13.26
C CYS A 105 0.82 9.28 14.57
N LYS A 106 0.20 8.09 14.70
CA LYS A 106 0.33 7.26 15.91
C LYS A 106 1.76 6.78 16.12
N THR A 107 2.44 6.37 15.07
CA THR A 107 3.87 5.97 15.16
C THR A 107 4.79 7.13 15.56
N ALA A 108 4.37 8.37 15.36
CA ALA A 108 5.06 9.58 15.78
C ALA A 108 4.58 10.11 17.16
N GLY A 109 3.75 9.35 17.89
CA GLY A 109 3.25 9.69 19.23
C GLY A 109 2.05 10.64 19.26
N TYR A 110 1.39 10.90 18.10
CA TYR A 110 0.22 11.77 18.04
C TYR A 110 -1.09 10.98 18.04
N THR A 111 -2.11 11.52 18.73
CA THR A 111 -3.45 10.92 18.71
C THR A 111 -4.11 10.95 17.34
N GLY A 112 -3.67 11.83 16.45
CA GLY A 112 -4.12 11.96 15.06
C GLY A 112 -3.58 13.21 14.39
N TYR A 113 -3.95 13.42 13.12
CA TYR A 113 -3.38 14.49 12.28
C TYR A 113 -3.59 15.90 12.87
N THR A 114 -4.72 16.15 13.52
CA THR A 114 -4.97 17.45 14.17
C THR A 114 -4.01 17.72 15.33
N ALA A 115 -3.60 16.68 16.08
CA ALA A 115 -2.62 16.82 17.15
C ALA A 115 -1.25 17.19 16.58
N LEU A 116 -0.84 16.55 15.50
CA LEU A 116 0.39 16.87 14.77
C LEU A 116 0.39 18.34 14.28
N LEU A 117 -0.73 18.83 13.71
CA LEU A 117 -0.84 20.21 13.24
C LEU A 117 -0.74 21.23 14.37
N ASN A 118 -1.24 20.91 15.57
CA ASN A 118 -1.23 21.81 16.73
C ASN A 118 0.18 22.07 17.25
N GLU A 119 1.04 21.05 17.31
CA GLU A 119 2.43 21.20 17.79
C GLU A 119 3.22 22.18 16.91
N TYR A 120 2.99 22.17 15.60
CA TYR A 120 3.62 23.13 14.68
C TYR A 120 3.22 24.59 14.93
N GLN A 121 2.07 24.86 15.58
CA GLN A 121 1.64 26.21 15.93
C GLN A 121 2.30 26.74 17.21
N GLU A 122 2.60 25.86 18.14
CA GLU A 122 3.24 26.25 19.41
C GLU A 122 4.71 26.62 19.25
N GLY A 123 5.41 26.02 18.27
CA GLY A 123 6.80 26.35 17.92
C GLY A 123 7.01 27.65 17.14
N VAL A 124 5.97 28.35 16.72
CA VAL A 124 6.04 29.59 15.88
C VAL A 124 5.76 30.86 16.69
N GLY A 125 5.54 30.76 17.98
CA GLY A 125 5.19 31.92 18.77
C GLY A 125 6.38 32.55 19.46
N ALA A 126 7.09 33.51 18.85
CA ALA A 126 7.74 34.61 19.58
C ALA A 126 8.41 35.70 18.72
N ASP A 127 8.68 35.48 17.43
CA ASP A 127 9.36 36.53 16.65
C ASP A 127 8.66 36.76 15.32
N THR A 128 8.02 37.93 15.12
CA THR A 128 8.16 38.77 13.93
C THR A 128 7.03 39.79 13.68
N GLU A 129 7.41 40.95 13.21
CA GLU A 129 6.70 42.15 12.82
C GLU A 129 5.42 42.04 11.98
N GLN A 130 4.49 42.92 12.24
CA GLN A 130 3.03 42.69 12.15
C GLN A 130 2.30 43.05 10.86
N HIS A 131 2.85 43.49 9.76
CA HIS A 131 1.95 44.08 8.74
C HIS A 131 1.97 43.50 7.31
N ASN A 132 3.02 42.80 6.86
CA ASN A 132 3.00 42.15 5.53
C ASN A 132 2.80 40.61 5.63
N LEU A 133 2.45 40.12 6.80
CA LEU A 133 2.49 38.71 7.18
C LEU A 133 1.16 37.96 7.04
N ARG A 134 0.02 38.64 6.87
CA ARG A 134 -1.30 37.97 6.89
C ARG A 134 -1.54 37.10 5.63
N GLU A 135 -1.15 37.50 4.45
CA GLU A 135 -1.31 36.69 3.25
C GLU A 135 -0.26 35.56 3.18
N ILE A 136 0.99 35.86 3.50
CA ILE A 136 2.07 34.86 3.54
C ILE A 136 1.82 33.83 4.65
N THR A 137 1.29 34.23 5.79
CA THR A 137 0.90 33.32 6.87
C THR A 137 -0.32 32.48 6.49
N GLY A 138 -1.27 33.01 5.73
CA GLY A 138 -2.45 32.28 5.24
C GLY A 138 -2.06 31.12 4.33
N TRP A 139 -1.24 31.38 3.31
CA TRP A 139 -0.74 30.35 2.37
C TRP A 139 0.17 29.33 3.04
N ARG A 140 1.05 29.76 3.93
CA ARG A 140 1.93 28.87 4.69
C ARG A 140 1.14 27.92 5.60
N ASN A 141 0.10 28.40 6.25
CA ASN A 141 -0.78 27.59 7.10
C ASN A 141 -1.65 26.62 6.26
N PHE A 142 -2.15 27.09 5.11
CA PHE A 142 -2.85 26.23 4.15
C PHE A 142 -1.97 25.07 3.70
N TRP A 143 -0.74 25.34 3.21
CA TRP A 143 0.19 24.32 2.77
C TRP A 143 0.55 23.32 3.88
N LYS A 144 0.82 23.83 5.09
CA LYS A 144 1.08 22.96 6.25
C LYS A 144 -0.09 22.02 6.55
N SER A 145 -1.32 22.45 6.32
CA SER A 145 -2.51 21.62 6.57
C SER A 145 -2.71 20.52 5.55
N ILE A 146 -2.26 20.67 4.29
CA ILE A 146 -2.52 19.70 3.23
C ILE A 146 -1.29 18.92 2.75
N ARG A 147 -0.07 19.28 3.15
CA ARG A 147 1.16 18.69 2.61
C ARG A 147 1.27 17.16 2.75
N TYR A 148 0.86 16.58 3.89
CA TYR A 148 0.83 15.13 4.05
C TYR A 148 -0.34 14.48 3.30
N PRO A 149 -1.56 15.04 3.31
CA PRO A 149 -2.59 14.67 2.33
C PRO A 149 -2.10 14.67 0.89
N VAL A 150 -1.39 15.73 0.44
CA VAL A 150 -0.80 15.82 -0.92
C VAL A 150 0.23 14.71 -1.14
N LEU A 151 1.12 14.46 -0.17
CA LEU A 151 2.08 13.36 -0.26
C LEU A 151 1.39 12.02 -0.49
N LEU A 152 0.34 11.73 0.29
CA LEU A 152 -0.38 10.45 0.19
C LEU A 152 -1.21 10.33 -1.09
N ALA A 153 -1.84 11.43 -1.54
CA ALA A 153 -2.50 11.46 -2.84
C ALA A 153 -1.50 11.23 -3.99
N SER A 154 -0.29 11.81 -3.89
CA SER A 154 0.79 11.57 -4.84
C SER A 154 1.32 10.14 -4.81
N GLY A 155 1.12 9.42 -3.70
CA GLY A 155 1.44 8.01 -3.59
C GLY A 155 0.72 7.14 -4.63
N TYR A 156 -0.52 7.48 -4.99
CA TYR A 156 -1.23 6.80 -6.08
C TYR A 156 -0.54 7.03 -7.45
N LEU A 157 0.10 8.17 -7.65
CA LEU A 157 0.85 8.45 -8.89
C LEU A 157 2.24 7.76 -8.90
N LEU A 158 2.76 7.36 -7.73
CA LEU A 158 3.98 6.54 -7.65
C LEU A 158 3.71 5.08 -8.02
N MET A 159 2.49 4.60 -7.84
CA MET A 159 2.08 3.25 -8.24
C MET A 159 2.08 3.13 -9.77
N SER A 160 2.24 1.93 -10.28
CA SER A 160 2.07 1.71 -11.71
C SER A 160 0.59 1.87 -12.11
N VAL A 161 0.38 2.29 -13.36
CA VAL A 161 -0.97 2.39 -13.93
C VAL A 161 -1.69 1.04 -13.90
N MET A 162 -0.93 -0.05 -14.09
CA MET A 162 -1.47 -1.41 -14.03
C MET A 162 -1.86 -1.81 -12.60
N THR A 163 -1.02 -1.48 -11.60
CA THR A 163 -1.35 -1.71 -10.18
C THR A 163 -2.62 -0.98 -9.80
N LEU A 164 -2.72 0.32 -10.12
CA LEU A 164 -3.93 1.11 -9.83
C LEU A 164 -5.15 0.62 -10.62
N GLY A 165 -4.99 0.35 -11.90
CA GLY A 165 -6.07 -0.11 -12.77
C GLY A 165 -6.72 -1.37 -12.22
N TYR A 166 -5.91 -2.38 -11.92
CA TYR A 166 -6.39 -3.68 -11.45
C TYR A 166 -6.74 -3.75 -9.96
N SER A 167 -6.31 -2.80 -9.13
CA SER A 167 -6.55 -2.85 -7.67
C SER A 167 -7.49 -1.76 -7.15
N ALA A 168 -7.69 -0.67 -7.91
CA ALA A 168 -8.46 0.47 -7.43
C ALA A 168 -9.47 1.02 -8.44
N VAL A 169 -9.39 0.66 -9.73
CA VAL A 169 -10.29 1.18 -10.77
C VAL A 169 -11.17 0.10 -11.37
N TRP A 170 -10.77 -1.14 -11.33
CA TRP A 170 -11.55 -2.29 -11.74
C TRP A 170 -12.52 -2.73 -10.63
N VAL A 171 -13.78 -3.01 -10.93
CA VAL A 171 -14.83 -3.28 -9.93
C VAL A 171 -14.45 -4.39 -8.96
N ASN A 172 -14.16 -5.58 -9.47
CA ASN A 172 -13.73 -6.70 -8.62
C ASN A 172 -12.41 -6.43 -7.93
N GLY A 173 -11.43 -5.89 -8.66
CA GLY A 173 -10.12 -5.57 -8.11
C GLY A 173 -10.20 -4.60 -6.93
N SER A 174 -11.00 -3.55 -7.02
CA SER A 174 -11.13 -2.58 -5.93
C SER A 174 -11.73 -3.20 -4.66
N ILE A 175 -12.71 -4.08 -4.79
CA ILE A 175 -13.32 -4.78 -3.65
C ILE A 175 -12.31 -5.71 -2.98
N PHE A 176 -11.60 -6.53 -3.75
CA PHE A 176 -10.63 -7.46 -3.20
C PHE A 176 -9.38 -6.78 -2.64
N TYR A 177 -8.95 -5.64 -3.21
CA TYR A 177 -7.70 -4.96 -2.81
C TYR A 177 -7.98 -3.66 -2.04
N THR A 178 -8.49 -2.60 -2.68
CA THR A 178 -8.64 -1.28 -2.07
C THR A 178 -9.53 -1.30 -0.83
N TRP A 179 -10.72 -1.95 -0.91
CA TRP A 179 -11.64 -1.99 0.24
C TRP A 179 -11.10 -2.86 1.36
N THR A 180 -10.51 -3.99 1.01
CA THR A 180 -9.90 -4.92 1.97
C THR A 180 -8.71 -4.28 2.70
N PHE A 181 -7.83 -3.58 1.97
CA PHE A 181 -6.67 -2.92 2.59
C PHE A 181 -7.08 -1.70 3.40
N THR A 182 -8.11 -0.96 2.96
CA THR A 182 -8.73 0.09 3.77
C THR A 182 -9.22 -0.49 5.10
N ALA A 183 -10.00 -1.57 5.06
CA ALA A 183 -10.47 -2.23 6.27
C ALA A 183 -9.29 -2.67 7.16
N GLY A 184 -8.25 -3.29 6.59
CA GLY A 184 -7.07 -3.73 7.35
C GLY A 184 -6.35 -2.59 8.07
N VAL A 185 -6.10 -1.47 7.39
CA VAL A 185 -5.49 -0.28 8.01
C VAL A 185 -6.36 0.27 9.15
N TRP A 186 -7.67 0.30 8.99
CA TRP A 186 -8.57 0.76 10.06
C TRP A 186 -8.68 -0.25 11.21
N ALA A 187 -8.59 -1.54 10.95
CA ALA A 187 -8.53 -2.59 11.98
C ALA A 187 -7.29 -2.46 12.88
N MET A 188 -6.17 -1.97 12.35
CA MET A 188 -4.93 -1.77 13.11
C MET A 188 -5.01 -0.63 14.15
N MET A 189 -5.97 0.30 14.05
CA MET A 189 -5.98 1.54 14.84
C MET A 189 -6.03 1.34 16.36
N PRO A 190 -6.87 0.45 16.95
CA PRO A 190 -6.90 0.27 18.40
C PRO A 190 -5.56 -0.23 18.95
N LEU A 191 -4.94 -1.20 18.26
CA LEU A 191 -3.65 -1.73 18.64
C LEU A 191 -2.52 -0.71 18.49
N ALA A 192 -2.55 0.08 17.42
CA ALA A 192 -1.58 1.16 17.20
C ALA A 192 -1.61 2.19 18.32
N ASP A 193 -2.81 2.53 18.86
CA ASP A 193 -2.92 3.42 20.02
C ASP A 193 -2.23 2.87 21.27
N LEU A 194 -2.29 1.56 21.48
CA LEU A 194 -1.66 0.90 22.63
C LEU A 194 -0.14 0.71 22.44
N VAL A 195 0.30 0.29 21.27
CA VAL A 195 1.73 0.02 20.98
C VAL A 195 2.53 1.32 21.02
N PHE A 196 2.01 2.38 20.39
CA PHE A 196 2.71 3.67 20.29
C PHE A 196 2.35 4.64 21.43
N ASP A 197 1.58 4.19 22.42
CA ASP A 197 1.27 4.91 23.66
C ASP A 197 0.68 6.31 23.41
N THR A 198 -0.22 6.41 22.44
CA THR A 198 -0.83 7.71 22.07
C THR A 198 -1.83 8.23 23.12
N GLY A 199 -2.24 7.39 24.07
CA GLY A 199 -3.28 7.69 25.06
C GLY A 199 -4.70 7.80 24.47
N ALA A 200 -4.89 7.47 23.18
CA ALA A 200 -6.17 7.62 22.48
C ALA A 200 -7.01 6.34 22.43
N PHE A 201 -6.51 5.21 22.98
CA PHE A 201 -7.26 3.95 22.95
C PHE A 201 -8.62 4.11 23.64
N SER A 202 -9.65 3.59 22.99
CA SER A 202 -11.01 3.52 23.52
C SER A 202 -11.72 2.27 22.99
N ASN A 203 -12.47 1.59 23.86
CA ASN A 203 -13.29 0.44 23.48
C ASN A 203 -14.29 0.76 22.35
N ARG A 204 -14.70 2.03 22.20
CA ARG A 204 -15.57 2.46 21.08
C ARG A 204 -14.93 2.27 19.70
N GLN A 205 -13.62 2.21 19.62
CA GLN A 205 -12.92 1.96 18.36
C GLN A 205 -13.22 0.56 17.80
N LEU A 206 -13.59 -0.41 18.66
CA LEU A 206 -13.94 -1.75 18.21
C LEU A 206 -15.25 -1.80 17.42
N ILE A 207 -16.10 -0.79 17.52
CA ILE A 207 -17.33 -0.70 16.70
C ILE A 207 -17.00 -0.78 15.21
N TYR A 208 -15.93 -0.12 14.78
CA TYR A 208 -15.47 -0.21 13.40
C TYR A 208 -14.34 -1.22 13.19
N ALA A 209 -13.47 -1.43 14.20
CA ALA A 209 -12.30 -2.28 14.04
C ALA A 209 -12.67 -3.77 13.90
N LEU A 210 -13.68 -4.26 14.62
CA LEU A 210 -14.13 -5.66 14.49
C LEU A 210 -14.66 -6.00 13.10
N PRO A 211 -15.63 -5.27 12.51
CA PRO A 211 -16.04 -5.55 11.13
C PRO A 211 -14.89 -5.35 10.14
N CYS A 212 -14.03 -4.35 10.35
CA CYS A 212 -12.84 -4.16 9.53
C CYS A 212 -11.87 -5.35 9.61
N SER A 213 -11.69 -5.95 10.79
CA SER A 213 -10.86 -7.15 10.97
C SER A 213 -11.40 -8.35 10.20
N VAL A 214 -12.72 -8.56 10.24
CA VAL A 214 -13.38 -9.64 9.47
C VAL A 214 -13.21 -9.42 7.98
N ILE A 215 -13.48 -8.20 7.49
CA ILE A 215 -13.32 -7.86 6.07
C ILE A 215 -11.86 -8.07 5.64
N ALA A 216 -10.90 -7.57 6.39
CA ALA A 216 -9.49 -7.68 6.05
C ALA A 216 -8.99 -9.13 6.03
N ALA A 217 -9.35 -9.93 7.05
CA ALA A 217 -8.84 -11.28 7.22
C ALA A 217 -9.55 -12.32 6.34
N MET A 218 -10.80 -12.05 5.90
CA MET A 218 -11.63 -13.00 5.17
C MET A 218 -11.89 -12.57 3.71
N SER A 219 -11.12 -11.60 3.20
CA SER A 219 -11.23 -11.14 1.81
C SER A 219 -10.04 -11.51 0.95
N ILE A 220 -8.80 -11.40 1.47
CA ILE A 220 -7.60 -11.76 0.73
C ILE A 220 -6.49 -12.22 1.69
N GLU A 221 -5.79 -13.26 1.30
CA GLU A 221 -4.76 -13.94 2.10
C GLU A 221 -3.64 -12.97 2.54
N GLN A 222 -3.20 -12.09 1.65
CA GLN A 222 -2.14 -11.11 1.92
C GLN A 222 -2.51 -10.18 3.10
N MET A 223 -3.71 -9.58 3.07
CA MET A 223 -4.11 -8.61 4.10
C MET A 223 -4.40 -9.30 5.42
N GLY A 224 -5.00 -10.49 5.39
CA GLY A 224 -5.23 -11.30 6.58
C GLY A 224 -3.93 -11.67 7.29
N ALA A 225 -2.92 -12.12 6.55
CA ALA A 225 -1.59 -12.43 7.07
C ALA A 225 -0.88 -11.20 7.66
N VAL A 226 -0.92 -10.07 6.95
CA VAL A 226 -0.32 -8.81 7.42
C VAL A 226 -1.00 -8.29 8.68
N LEU A 227 -2.33 -8.35 8.74
CA LEU A 227 -3.09 -7.91 9.93
C LEU A 227 -2.75 -8.79 11.14
N LEU A 228 -2.74 -10.12 10.98
CA LEU A 228 -2.35 -11.05 12.05
C LEU A 228 -0.89 -10.84 12.49
N ALA A 229 0.02 -10.60 11.55
CA ALA A 229 1.40 -10.31 11.88
C ALA A 229 1.52 -8.99 12.68
N PHE A 230 0.79 -7.95 12.27
CA PHE A 230 0.75 -6.69 13.00
C PHE A 230 0.15 -6.86 14.41
N GLU A 231 -0.96 -7.58 14.54
CA GLU A 231 -1.60 -7.87 15.83
C GLU A 231 -0.66 -8.67 16.75
N GLY A 232 -0.06 -9.75 16.24
CA GLY A 232 0.86 -10.59 16.99
C GLY A 232 2.11 -9.85 17.47
N LEU A 233 2.79 -9.12 16.57
CA LEU A 233 3.97 -8.33 16.90
C LEU A 233 3.63 -7.19 17.87
N SER A 234 2.47 -6.57 17.72
CA SER A 234 2.00 -5.52 18.63
C SER A 234 1.74 -6.06 20.02
N ILE A 235 1.05 -7.20 20.14
CA ILE A 235 0.81 -7.89 21.40
C ILE A 235 2.14 -8.26 22.08
N LEU A 236 3.08 -8.85 21.34
CA LEU A 236 4.41 -9.18 21.85
C LEU A 236 5.16 -7.93 22.35
N SER A 237 5.09 -6.82 21.61
CA SER A 237 5.70 -5.55 22.00
C SER A 237 5.09 -5.00 23.31
N ILE A 238 3.76 -5.02 23.44
CA ILE A 238 3.06 -4.55 24.65
C ILE A 238 3.43 -5.42 25.85
N LEU A 239 3.46 -6.75 25.67
CA LEU A 239 3.86 -7.70 26.72
C LEU A 239 5.32 -7.51 27.13
N TYR A 240 6.23 -7.30 26.18
CA TYR A 240 7.63 -6.99 26.45
C TYR A 240 7.79 -5.72 27.30
N GLN A 241 6.94 -4.70 27.03
CA GLN A 241 6.88 -3.47 27.84
C GLN A 241 6.18 -3.66 29.20
N LYS A 242 5.74 -4.89 29.54
CA LYS A 242 5.01 -5.24 30.77
C LYS A 242 3.71 -4.45 30.96
N LYS A 243 3.12 -3.97 29.85
CA LYS A 243 1.81 -3.29 29.87
C LYS A 243 0.68 -4.29 29.80
N ARG A 244 -0.49 -3.91 30.36
CA ARG A 244 -1.70 -4.72 30.27
C ARG A 244 -2.37 -4.54 28.91
N ILE A 245 -2.82 -5.66 28.34
CA ILE A 245 -3.59 -5.67 27.10
C ILE A 245 -5.08 -5.78 27.48
N PRO A 246 -5.94 -4.83 27.04
CA PRO A 246 -7.37 -4.93 27.25
C PRO A 246 -7.95 -6.23 26.65
N ALA A 247 -8.91 -6.87 27.35
CA ALA A 247 -9.53 -8.12 26.90
C ALA A 247 -10.15 -7.99 25.48
N VAL A 248 -10.66 -6.83 25.15
CA VAL A 248 -11.27 -6.55 23.84
C VAL A 248 -10.28 -6.67 22.66
N ILE A 249 -8.99 -6.47 22.90
CA ILE A 249 -7.93 -6.68 21.86
C ILE A 249 -7.75 -8.19 21.61
N TRP A 250 -7.77 -9.00 22.64
CA TRP A 250 -7.72 -10.45 22.46
C TRP A 250 -8.94 -10.96 21.68
N ILE A 251 -10.13 -10.36 21.92
CA ILE A 251 -11.34 -10.68 21.15
C ILE A 251 -11.14 -10.28 19.68
N GLN A 252 -10.62 -9.09 19.40
CA GLN A 252 -10.33 -8.67 18.03
C GLN A 252 -9.37 -9.64 17.34
N THR A 253 -8.23 -9.95 17.96
CA THR A 253 -7.24 -10.88 17.40
C THR A 253 -7.81 -12.28 17.18
N ALA A 254 -8.64 -12.79 18.11
CA ALA A 254 -9.31 -14.07 17.96
C ALA A 254 -10.29 -14.04 16.75
N ILE A 255 -11.05 -12.97 16.57
CA ILE A 255 -11.95 -12.80 15.42
C ILE A 255 -11.17 -12.74 14.12
N THR A 256 -10.05 -11.97 14.07
CA THR A 256 -9.15 -11.90 12.91
C THR A 256 -8.62 -13.29 12.57
N PHE A 257 -8.15 -14.03 13.57
CA PHE A 257 -7.62 -15.39 13.39
C PHE A 257 -8.68 -16.36 12.87
N VAL A 258 -9.88 -16.38 13.48
CA VAL A 258 -10.97 -17.25 13.04
C VAL A 258 -11.41 -16.93 11.61
N ALA A 259 -11.55 -15.65 11.26
CA ALA A 259 -11.89 -15.21 9.90
C ALA A 259 -10.83 -15.66 8.87
N PHE A 260 -9.55 -15.57 9.24
CA PHE A 260 -8.44 -16.03 8.41
C PHE A 260 -8.43 -17.55 8.24
N VAL A 261 -8.70 -18.31 9.31
CA VAL A 261 -8.81 -19.77 9.24
C VAL A 261 -9.97 -20.20 8.33
N ILE A 262 -11.14 -19.56 8.45
CA ILE A 262 -12.30 -19.85 7.58
C ILE A 262 -11.94 -19.65 6.10
N LEU A 263 -11.16 -18.61 5.76
CA LEU A 263 -10.71 -18.37 4.39
C LEU A 263 -9.90 -19.55 3.85
N PHE A 264 -8.97 -20.12 4.66
CA PHE A 264 -8.12 -21.21 4.22
C PHE A 264 -8.83 -22.59 4.23
N MET A 265 -9.82 -22.78 5.09
CA MET A 265 -10.55 -24.05 5.22
C MET A 265 -11.59 -24.28 4.11
N ALA A 266 -11.79 -23.33 3.20
CA ALA A 266 -12.78 -23.49 2.15
C ALA A 266 -12.41 -24.65 1.20
N PRO A 267 -13.33 -25.63 0.97
CA PRO A 267 -13.09 -26.72 0.03
C PRO A 267 -12.80 -26.25 -1.40
N GLY A 268 -13.40 -25.13 -1.81
CA GLY A 268 -13.19 -24.52 -3.11
C GLY A 268 -11.74 -24.10 -3.40
N ASN A 269 -10.92 -23.85 -2.37
CA ASN A 269 -9.52 -23.49 -2.58
C ASN A 269 -8.72 -24.58 -3.30
N GLU A 270 -8.97 -25.87 -2.99
CA GLU A 270 -8.31 -26.99 -3.67
C GLU A 270 -8.74 -27.08 -5.13
N MET A 271 -10.07 -26.92 -5.40
CA MET A 271 -10.61 -26.92 -6.76
C MET A 271 -10.03 -25.79 -7.60
N ARG A 272 -9.95 -24.59 -7.00
CA ARG A 272 -9.34 -23.42 -7.64
C ARG A 272 -7.87 -23.68 -7.98
N VAL A 273 -7.06 -24.16 -7.03
CA VAL A 273 -5.64 -24.44 -7.28
C VAL A 273 -5.46 -25.46 -8.40
N ALA A 274 -6.27 -26.52 -8.44
CA ALA A 274 -6.21 -27.50 -9.52
C ALA A 274 -6.53 -26.90 -10.89
N SER A 275 -7.57 -26.06 -10.97
CA SER A 275 -7.95 -25.35 -12.19
C SER A 275 -6.87 -24.37 -12.63
N GLU A 276 -6.32 -23.58 -11.69
CA GLU A 276 -5.29 -22.58 -11.97
C GLU A 276 -3.95 -23.22 -12.42
N ILE A 277 -3.58 -24.38 -11.86
CA ILE A 277 -2.42 -25.14 -12.33
C ILE A 277 -2.61 -25.51 -13.80
N THR A 278 -3.78 -26.06 -14.13
CA THR A 278 -4.06 -26.50 -15.52
C THR A 278 -4.05 -25.33 -16.50
N THR A 279 -4.57 -24.17 -16.08
CA THR A 279 -4.73 -23.01 -16.95
C THR A 279 -3.45 -22.16 -17.07
N TRP A 280 -2.75 -21.94 -15.94
CA TRP A 280 -1.69 -20.93 -15.88
C TRP A 280 -0.29 -21.51 -15.73
N MET A 281 -0.13 -22.71 -15.15
CA MET A 281 1.19 -23.29 -14.89
C MET A 281 1.12 -24.82 -14.85
N PRO A 282 0.92 -25.51 -15.97
CA PRO A 282 0.76 -26.97 -16.01
C PRO A 282 1.88 -27.77 -15.32
N GLY A 283 3.12 -27.30 -15.35
CA GLY A 283 4.27 -27.95 -14.70
C GLY A 283 4.48 -27.55 -13.23
N TYR A 284 3.53 -26.86 -12.57
CA TYR A 284 3.71 -26.30 -11.22
C TYR A 284 4.15 -27.33 -10.17
N LYS A 285 3.53 -28.53 -10.18
CA LYS A 285 3.82 -29.59 -9.21
C LYS A 285 5.15 -30.29 -9.45
N GLU A 286 5.73 -30.16 -10.63
CA GLU A 286 6.99 -30.77 -11.03
C GLU A 286 8.20 -29.90 -10.69
N LEU A 287 7.96 -28.63 -10.35
CA LEU A 287 9.02 -27.68 -10.01
C LEU A 287 9.65 -28.03 -8.66
N SER A 288 10.97 -28.02 -8.61
CA SER A 288 11.71 -28.10 -7.36
C SER A 288 11.48 -26.87 -6.48
N VAL A 289 11.65 -27.01 -5.17
CA VAL A 289 11.59 -25.85 -4.23
C VAL A 289 12.57 -24.75 -4.65
N GLY A 290 13.76 -25.13 -5.15
CA GLY A 290 14.75 -24.17 -5.64
C GLY A 290 14.26 -23.35 -6.84
N ASN A 291 13.57 -24.00 -7.79
CA ASN A 291 12.96 -23.31 -8.94
C ASN A 291 11.84 -22.38 -8.50
N HIS A 292 10.96 -22.80 -7.58
CA HIS A 292 9.92 -21.95 -7.03
C HIS A 292 10.50 -20.70 -6.35
N LEU A 293 11.52 -20.85 -5.51
CA LEU A 293 12.19 -19.72 -4.85
C LEU A 293 12.84 -18.79 -5.86
N PHE A 294 13.54 -19.34 -6.86
CA PHE A 294 14.16 -18.54 -7.91
C PHE A 294 13.12 -17.72 -8.67
N MET A 295 12.03 -18.33 -9.11
CA MET A 295 10.94 -17.69 -9.82
C MET A 295 10.29 -16.58 -8.98
N THR A 296 10.06 -16.85 -7.68
CA THR A 296 9.51 -15.85 -6.76
C THR A 296 10.44 -14.65 -6.62
N ILE A 297 11.73 -14.88 -6.36
CA ILE A 297 12.72 -13.80 -6.23
C ILE A 297 12.83 -13.00 -7.53
N GLN A 298 12.94 -13.68 -8.66
CA GLN A 298 13.03 -13.03 -9.96
C GLN A 298 11.78 -12.18 -10.25
N TRP A 299 10.60 -12.72 -9.99
CA TRP A 299 9.34 -12.02 -10.17
C TRP A 299 9.23 -10.78 -9.26
N MET A 300 9.60 -10.90 -7.98
CA MET A 300 9.65 -9.77 -7.05
C MET A 300 10.62 -8.68 -7.50
N LEU A 301 11.84 -9.05 -7.89
CA LEU A 301 12.82 -8.06 -8.35
C LEU A 301 12.39 -7.40 -9.66
N SER A 302 11.69 -8.14 -10.54
CA SER A 302 11.08 -7.57 -11.74
C SER A 302 9.98 -6.57 -11.40
N SER A 303 9.17 -6.85 -10.39
CA SER A 303 8.14 -5.93 -9.92
C SER A 303 8.74 -4.64 -9.36
N PHE A 304 9.80 -4.76 -8.57
CA PHE A 304 10.50 -3.57 -8.06
C PHE A 304 11.11 -2.72 -9.18
N ALA A 305 11.62 -3.37 -10.22
CA ALA A 305 12.21 -2.68 -11.37
C ALA A 305 11.16 -1.97 -12.25
N ASN A 306 10.00 -2.57 -12.43
CA ASN A 306 8.98 -2.09 -13.36
C ASN A 306 7.88 -1.31 -12.66
N GLU A 307 7.31 -1.86 -11.59
CA GLU A 307 6.13 -1.32 -10.91
C GLU A 307 6.50 -0.43 -9.71
N GLY A 308 7.44 -0.88 -8.87
CA GLY A 308 7.76 -0.28 -7.57
C GLY A 308 8.92 0.71 -7.56
N LYS A 309 9.66 0.90 -8.69
CA LYS A 309 10.89 1.73 -8.70
C LYS A 309 10.72 3.14 -8.15
N ALA A 310 9.56 3.77 -8.38
CA ALA A 310 9.29 5.12 -7.92
C ALA A 310 9.28 5.22 -6.37
N PHE A 311 8.79 4.18 -5.69
CA PHE A 311 8.84 4.11 -4.21
C PHE A 311 10.26 3.97 -3.71
N PHE A 312 11.08 3.14 -4.33
CA PHE A 312 12.51 3.00 -3.97
C PHE A 312 13.25 4.32 -4.15
N ILE A 313 13.06 5.03 -5.28
CA ILE A 313 13.65 6.35 -5.53
C ILE A 313 13.22 7.33 -4.43
N ALA A 314 11.93 7.37 -4.07
CA ALA A 314 11.42 8.25 -3.01
C ALA A 314 12.03 7.89 -1.64
N ILE A 315 12.16 6.61 -1.29
CA ILE A 315 12.80 6.15 -0.04
C ILE A 315 14.28 6.55 0.00
N TRP A 316 15.03 6.36 -1.09
CA TRP A 316 16.44 6.73 -1.17
C TRP A 316 16.63 8.24 -1.09
N ALA A 317 15.81 9.03 -1.77
CA ALA A 317 15.82 10.49 -1.69
C ALA A 317 15.49 10.99 -0.27
N ALA A 318 14.49 10.40 0.40
CA ALA A 318 14.18 10.70 1.79
C ALA A 318 15.34 10.34 2.73
N GLY A 319 15.95 9.17 2.55
CA GLY A 319 17.11 8.72 3.30
C GLY A 319 18.32 9.65 3.14
N PHE A 320 18.58 10.09 1.89
CA PHE A 320 19.61 11.10 1.61
C PHE A 320 19.36 12.39 2.40
N LEU A 321 18.14 12.94 2.35
CA LEU A 321 17.81 14.19 3.04
C LEU A 321 17.89 14.07 4.57
N LEU A 322 17.51 12.93 5.14
CA LEU A 322 17.63 12.65 6.58
C LEU A 322 19.10 12.57 7.01
N LEU A 323 19.95 11.97 6.20
CA LEU A 323 21.38 11.78 6.51
C LEU A 323 22.27 12.95 6.10
N MET A 324 21.76 13.99 5.41
CA MET A 324 22.53 15.04 4.74
C MET A 324 23.50 15.78 5.68
N LYS A 325 23.16 15.94 6.96
CA LYS A 325 24.02 16.60 7.97
C LYS A 325 25.06 15.66 8.59
N SER A 326 24.96 14.35 8.37
CA SER A 326 25.83 13.35 9.01
C SER A 326 27.07 13.05 8.16
N LYS A 327 28.22 13.56 8.55
CA LYS A 327 29.50 13.23 7.88
C LYS A 327 29.82 11.73 7.93
N LYS A 328 29.43 11.03 9.00
CA LYS A 328 29.63 9.58 9.18
C LYS A 328 28.75 8.73 8.26
N ALA A 329 27.73 9.33 7.65
CA ALA A 329 26.79 8.64 6.75
C ALA A 329 27.06 8.93 5.26
N LYS A 330 28.22 9.48 4.89
CA LYS A 330 28.55 9.89 3.52
C LYS A 330 28.42 8.73 2.51
N VAL A 331 28.80 7.51 2.88
CA VAL A 331 28.67 6.33 2.02
C VAL A 331 27.20 6.06 1.68
N TYR A 332 26.29 6.11 2.68
CA TYR A 332 24.87 5.92 2.46
C TYR A 332 24.27 7.02 1.57
N GLN A 333 24.74 8.26 1.70
CA GLN A 333 24.32 9.37 0.84
C GLN A 333 24.74 9.14 -0.62
N ILE A 334 25.99 8.71 -0.86
CA ILE A 334 26.49 8.40 -2.20
C ILE A 334 25.71 7.25 -2.80
N LEU A 335 25.54 6.15 -2.07
CA LEU A 335 24.78 5.00 -2.55
C LEU A 335 23.32 5.35 -2.85
N ALA A 336 22.65 6.16 -2.00
CA ALA A 336 21.29 6.63 -2.24
C ALA A 336 21.19 7.42 -3.56
N VAL A 337 22.16 8.28 -3.86
CA VAL A 337 22.24 9.01 -5.13
C VAL A 337 22.48 8.04 -6.30
N VAL A 338 23.44 7.12 -6.18
CA VAL A 338 23.76 6.16 -7.25
C VAL A 338 22.54 5.31 -7.59
N PHE A 339 21.90 4.69 -6.59
CA PHE A 339 20.70 3.90 -6.80
C PHE A 339 19.54 4.72 -7.39
N SER A 340 19.34 5.97 -6.91
CA SER A 340 18.31 6.85 -7.44
C SER A 340 18.57 7.22 -8.91
N VAL A 341 19.80 7.59 -9.26
CA VAL A 341 20.16 7.97 -10.63
C VAL A 341 19.94 6.80 -11.59
N VAL A 342 20.42 5.61 -11.23
CA VAL A 342 20.25 4.41 -12.07
C VAL A 342 18.76 4.06 -12.23
N ALA A 343 17.97 4.12 -11.16
CA ALA A 343 16.54 3.85 -11.23
C ALA A 343 15.73 4.94 -11.97
N LEU A 344 16.29 6.14 -12.17
CA LEU A 344 15.69 7.20 -12.98
C LEU A 344 15.99 7.07 -14.48
N LEU A 345 17.01 6.31 -14.90
CA LEU A 345 17.40 6.16 -16.30
C LEU A 345 16.24 5.69 -17.21
N PRO A 346 15.35 4.76 -16.79
CA PRO A 346 14.22 4.36 -17.60
C PRO A 346 13.25 5.49 -17.94
N TYR A 347 13.09 6.49 -17.07
CA TYR A 347 12.24 7.66 -17.36
C TYR A 347 12.85 8.58 -18.43
N ALA A 348 14.16 8.46 -18.67
CA ALA A 348 14.87 9.13 -19.76
C ALA A 348 14.99 8.24 -21.04
N GLY A 349 14.30 7.10 -21.09
CA GLY A 349 14.35 6.17 -22.21
C GLY A 349 15.61 5.29 -22.26
N ILE A 350 16.39 5.23 -21.17
CA ILE A 350 17.60 4.41 -21.06
C ILE A 350 17.25 3.13 -20.33
N SER A 351 17.02 2.04 -21.09
CA SER A 351 16.47 0.78 -20.55
C SER A 351 17.51 -0.21 -20.00
N PHE A 352 18.77 0.17 -19.85
CA PHE A 352 19.87 -0.74 -19.51
C PHE A 352 19.65 -1.63 -18.28
N PHE A 353 18.85 -1.19 -17.28
CA PHE A 353 18.51 -1.94 -16.08
C PHE A 353 17.00 -2.11 -15.86
N SER A 354 16.17 -1.72 -16.83
CA SER A 354 14.71 -1.72 -16.66
C SER A 354 14.05 -3.03 -17.09
N GLU A 355 14.70 -3.81 -17.93
CA GLU A 355 14.14 -5.06 -18.45
C GLU A 355 14.75 -6.23 -17.70
N MET A 356 14.17 -6.62 -16.61
CA MET A 356 14.42 -7.92 -16.01
C MET A 356 13.58 -9.00 -16.71
N GLY A 357 13.67 -9.09 -18.02
CA GLY A 357 13.32 -10.22 -18.88
C GLY A 357 12.04 -11.00 -18.66
N ILE A 358 11.16 -10.53 -17.76
CA ILE A 358 9.79 -10.97 -17.65
C ILE A 358 8.94 -9.71 -17.81
N GLY A 359 9.15 -9.01 -18.91
CA GLY A 359 8.10 -8.24 -19.52
C GLY A 359 6.98 -9.22 -19.79
N TYR A 360 5.75 -8.79 -19.78
CA TYR A 360 4.57 -9.56 -20.17
C TYR A 360 4.95 -10.66 -21.16
N ILE A 361 5.29 -11.85 -20.65
CA ILE A 361 5.41 -13.02 -21.47
C ILE A 361 4.00 -13.34 -21.88
N ASP A 362 3.73 -13.44 -23.17
CA ASP A 362 2.47 -13.93 -23.70
C ASP A 362 2.08 -15.20 -22.96
N ILE A 363 0.80 -15.34 -22.60
CA ILE A 363 0.30 -16.49 -21.85
C ILE A 363 0.69 -17.80 -22.50
N GLU A 364 0.71 -17.87 -23.83
CA GLU A 364 1.12 -19.04 -24.59
C GLU A 364 2.62 -19.35 -24.44
N GLN A 365 3.48 -18.37 -24.37
CA GLN A 365 4.92 -18.57 -24.12
C GLN A 365 5.21 -18.94 -22.66
N ARG A 366 4.40 -18.52 -21.69
CA ARG A 366 4.57 -18.89 -20.27
C ARG A 366 4.37 -20.37 -20.00
N LEU A 367 3.53 -21.00 -20.78
CA LEU A 367 3.24 -22.43 -20.64
C LEU A 367 4.38 -23.32 -21.15
N THR A 368 5.27 -22.78 -22.00
CA THR A 368 6.34 -23.55 -22.67
C THR A 368 7.73 -23.30 -22.09
N GLU A 369 8.00 -22.12 -21.53
CA GLU A 369 9.34 -21.74 -21.05
C GLU A 369 9.29 -21.04 -19.70
N LEU A 370 9.32 -21.79 -18.61
CA LEU A 370 9.46 -21.21 -17.27
C LEU A 370 10.85 -20.54 -17.14
N PRO A 371 10.91 -19.31 -16.56
CA PRO A 371 12.19 -18.64 -16.38
C PRO A 371 13.08 -19.41 -15.42
N THR A 372 14.27 -19.74 -15.88
CA THR A 372 15.33 -20.37 -15.11
C THR A 372 16.58 -19.50 -15.14
N TRP A 373 17.52 -19.75 -14.24
CA TRP A 373 18.80 -19.05 -14.26
C TRP A 373 19.54 -19.22 -15.59
N GLN A 374 19.40 -20.38 -16.23
CA GLN A 374 20.04 -20.72 -17.50
C GLN A 374 19.46 -19.93 -18.66
N THR A 375 18.16 -19.68 -18.66
CA THR A 375 17.45 -18.94 -19.73
C THR A 375 17.64 -17.43 -19.62
N MET A 376 18.11 -16.90 -18.49
CA MET A 376 18.37 -15.47 -18.31
C MET A 376 19.56 -15.02 -19.16
N ASN A 377 19.37 -13.95 -19.94
CA ASN A 377 20.47 -13.27 -20.62
C ASN A 377 21.37 -12.52 -19.64
N ILE A 378 22.54 -12.06 -20.10
CA ILE A 378 23.52 -11.40 -19.23
C ILE A 378 22.99 -10.08 -18.63
N GLN A 379 22.19 -9.32 -19.38
CA GLN A 379 21.61 -8.04 -18.90
C GLN A 379 20.63 -8.30 -17.75
N ASN A 380 19.79 -9.32 -17.88
CA ASN A 380 18.85 -9.71 -16.83
C ASN A 380 19.57 -10.23 -15.58
N ARG A 381 20.69 -10.96 -15.73
CA ARG A 381 21.51 -11.37 -14.58
C ARG A 381 22.14 -10.18 -13.86
N ILE A 382 22.63 -9.17 -14.59
CA ILE A 382 23.17 -7.94 -14.02
C ILE A 382 22.05 -7.19 -13.27
N ALA A 383 20.87 -7.02 -13.88
CA ALA A 383 19.74 -6.38 -13.27
C ALA A 383 19.24 -7.11 -12.01
N PHE A 384 19.26 -8.45 -12.02
CA PHE A 384 18.92 -9.29 -10.88
C PHE A 384 19.81 -8.97 -9.65
N PHE A 385 21.13 -8.99 -9.82
CA PHE A 385 22.03 -8.65 -8.73
C PHE A 385 21.98 -7.19 -8.32
N TRP A 386 21.75 -6.29 -9.28
CA TRP A 386 21.54 -4.87 -8.99
C TRP A 386 20.34 -4.65 -8.06
N TRP A 387 19.21 -5.29 -8.35
CA TRP A 387 18.01 -5.13 -7.54
C TRP A 387 18.12 -5.84 -6.18
N ILE A 388 18.82 -6.97 -6.09
CA ILE A 388 19.18 -7.55 -4.79
C ILE A 388 19.98 -6.53 -3.97
N ALA A 389 21.01 -5.93 -4.56
CA ALA A 389 21.81 -4.92 -3.87
C ALA A 389 20.98 -3.69 -3.47
N ALA A 390 20.05 -3.25 -4.33
CA ALA A 390 19.14 -2.15 -4.06
C ALA A 390 18.20 -2.43 -2.87
N VAL A 391 17.62 -3.63 -2.79
CA VAL A 391 16.76 -4.06 -1.67
C VAL A 391 17.56 -4.14 -0.37
N LEU A 392 18.72 -4.78 -0.40
CA LEU A 392 19.63 -4.88 0.77
C LEU A 392 20.08 -3.50 1.23
N PHE A 393 20.46 -2.63 0.29
CA PHE A 393 20.82 -1.24 0.61
C PHE A 393 19.64 -0.50 1.24
N THR A 394 18.43 -0.65 0.71
CA THR A 394 17.23 0.00 1.25
C THR A 394 16.99 -0.43 2.69
N MET A 395 17.10 -1.73 2.99
CA MET A 395 16.96 -2.25 4.36
C MET A 395 18.01 -1.63 5.31
N VAL A 396 19.29 -1.58 4.90
CA VAL A 396 20.36 -1.00 5.69
C VAL A 396 20.18 0.52 5.85
N LEU A 397 19.74 1.21 4.79
CA LEU A 397 19.44 2.64 4.83
C LEU A 397 18.31 2.94 5.83
N LEU A 398 17.19 2.21 5.74
CA LEU A 398 16.07 2.35 6.67
C LEU A 398 16.50 2.09 8.10
N TRP A 399 17.24 1.02 8.36
CA TRP A 399 17.79 0.71 9.69
C TRP A 399 18.63 1.87 10.23
N LYS A 400 19.43 2.49 9.37
CA LYS A 400 20.30 3.63 9.74
C LYS A 400 19.52 4.91 10.00
N VAL A 401 18.58 5.29 9.14
CA VAL A 401 17.82 6.56 9.24
C VAL A 401 16.78 6.53 10.34
N THR A 402 16.27 5.36 10.70
CA THR A 402 15.26 5.19 11.75
C THR A 402 15.86 5.03 13.15
N GLY A 403 17.19 5.13 13.30
CA GLY A 403 17.84 4.89 14.59
C GLY A 403 17.63 3.45 15.10
N HIS A 404 17.64 2.48 14.18
CA HIS A 404 17.43 1.06 14.44
C HIS A 404 15.98 0.69 14.81
N SER A 405 14.99 1.34 14.20
CA SER A 405 13.58 1.01 14.40
C SER A 405 13.25 -0.36 13.82
N VAL A 406 12.93 -1.30 14.69
CA VAL A 406 12.45 -2.64 14.31
C VAL A 406 11.12 -2.52 13.55
N PHE A 407 10.23 -1.63 13.96
CA PHE A 407 8.91 -1.48 13.35
C PHE A 407 8.99 -1.12 11.85
N ILE A 408 9.75 -0.08 11.49
CA ILE A 408 9.90 0.31 10.07
C ILE A 408 10.59 -0.76 9.24
N SER A 409 11.59 -1.45 9.82
CA SER A 409 12.23 -2.60 9.17
C SER A 409 11.24 -3.74 8.92
N MET A 410 10.35 -4.01 9.88
CA MET A 410 9.29 -5.01 9.73
C MET A 410 8.24 -4.61 8.69
N VAL A 411 7.89 -3.31 8.58
CA VAL A 411 7.00 -2.84 7.51
C VAL A 411 7.65 -3.05 6.14
N PHE A 412 8.94 -2.75 5.98
CA PHE A 412 9.64 -2.97 4.71
C PHE A 412 9.72 -4.47 4.35
N LEU A 413 10.11 -5.31 5.31
CA LEU A 413 10.16 -6.77 5.12
C LEU A 413 8.77 -7.37 4.93
N GLY A 414 7.74 -6.81 5.58
CA GLY A 414 6.34 -7.20 5.41
C GLY A 414 5.85 -6.97 3.98
N GLY A 415 6.25 -5.86 3.34
CA GLY A 415 6.01 -5.63 1.92
C GLY A 415 6.62 -6.73 1.05
N ILE A 416 7.91 -7.03 1.26
CA ILE A 416 8.59 -8.12 0.55
C ILE A 416 7.90 -9.48 0.82
N ALA A 417 7.58 -9.78 2.06
CA ALA A 417 6.96 -11.05 2.45
C ALA A 417 5.55 -11.22 1.86
N SER A 418 4.79 -10.12 1.73
CA SER A 418 3.44 -10.15 1.14
C SER A 418 3.46 -10.57 -0.34
N GLU A 419 4.52 -10.25 -1.07
CA GLU A 419 4.74 -10.73 -2.43
C GLU A 419 5.29 -12.17 -2.45
N ALA A 420 6.21 -12.49 -1.54
CA ALA A 420 6.81 -13.82 -1.45
C ALA A 420 5.78 -14.93 -1.16
N VAL A 421 4.66 -14.62 -0.51
CA VAL A 421 3.54 -15.56 -0.30
C VAL A 421 3.01 -16.13 -1.63
N LEU A 422 3.10 -15.39 -2.72
CA LEU A 422 2.68 -15.86 -4.05
C LEU A 422 3.54 -17.02 -4.58
N HIS A 423 4.68 -17.34 -3.94
CA HIS A 423 5.46 -18.56 -4.19
C HIS A 423 4.60 -19.83 -4.16
N PHE A 424 3.57 -19.83 -3.32
CA PHE A 424 2.64 -20.94 -3.17
C PHE A 424 1.43 -20.87 -4.11
N SER A 425 1.43 -19.93 -5.07
CA SER A 425 0.34 -19.77 -6.05
C SER A 425 0.79 -20.14 -7.46
N PRO A 426 0.06 -21.02 -8.16
CA PRO A 426 0.33 -21.29 -9.58
C PRO A 426 0.05 -20.10 -10.49
N THR A 427 -0.59 -19.05 -9.97
CA THR A 427 -0.94 -17.82 -10.69
C THR A 427 0.09 -16.71 -10.52
N ILE A 428 1.30 -16.98 -10.05
CA ILE A 428 2.32 -15.97 -9.77
C ILE A 428 2.52 -14.98 -10.94
N TYR A 429 2.53 -15.47 -12.18
CA TYR A 429 2.66 -14.62 -13.37
C TYR A 429 1.31 -14.08 -13.88
N ALA A 430 0.21 -14.81 -13.66
CA ALA A 430 -1.12 -14.44 -14.11
C ALA A 430 -1.81 -13.42 -13.19
N SER A 431 -1.40 -13.33 -11.92
CA SER A 431 -1.98 -12.39 -10.95
C SER A 431 -1.77 -10.92 -11.34
N GLY A 432 -0.75 -10.63 -12.17
CA GLY A 432 -0.46 -9.29 -12.65
C GLY A 432 -0.03 -8.32 -11.56
N ALA A 433 -0.06 -7.02 -11.87
CA ALA A 433 0.45 -5.96 -11.01
C ALA A 433 -0.38 -5.70 -9.74
N ARG A 434 -1.63 -6.19 -9.68
CA ARG A 434 -2.55 -5.95 -8.54
C ARG A 434 -2.01 -6.43 -7.19
N VAL A 435 -1.17 -7.46 -7.20
CA VAL A 435 -0.63 -8.07 -5.98
C VAL A 435 0.44 -7.21 -5.30
N TYR A 436 1.02 -6.23 -6.02
CA TYR A 436 1.99 -5.28 -5.47
C TYR A 436 1.35 -4.14 -4.69
N TYR A 437 0.04 -3.95 -4.82
CA TYR A 437 -0.67 -2.81 -4.23
C TYR A 437 -0.45 -2.70 -2.70
N LEU A 438 -0.45 -3.82 -1.99
CA LEU A 438 -0.16 -3.82 -0.54
C LEU A 438 1.27 -3.39 -0.23
N THR A 439 2.24 -3.88 -0.98
CA THR A 439 3.67 -3.50 -0.86
C THR A 439 3.85 -2.01 -1.11
N ASP A 440 3.22 -1.47 -2.16
CA ASP A 440 3.25 -0.04 -2.49
C ASP A 440 2.68 0.81 -1.35
N LEU A 441 1.57 0.37 -0.71
CA LEU A 441 0.99 1.05 0.44
C LEU A 441 1.91 1.02 1.67
N MET A 442 2.60 -0.10 1.91
CA MET A 442 3.60 -0.20 2.98
C MET A 442 4.79 0.72 2.72
N TYR A 443 5.26 0.82 1.48
CA TYR A 443 6.35 1.73 1.12
C TYR A 443 5.90 3.19 1.18
N LEU A 444 4.67 3.49 0.80
CA LEU A 444 4.08 4.82 1.00
C LEU A 444 4.02 5.21 2.48
N PHE A 445 3.67 4.27 3.35
CA PHE A 445 3.72 4.47 4.80
C PHE A 445 5.14 4.77 5.29
N ILE A 446 6.16 4.05 4.81
CA ILE A 446 7.58 4.31 5.14
C ILE A 446 7.98 5.73 4.69
N ILE A 447 7.62 6.13 3.48
CA ILE A 447 7.89 7.48 2.95
C ILE A 447 7.24 8.54 3.83
N LEU A 448 5.96 8.36 4.19
CA LEU A 448 5.26 9.26 5.11
C LEU A 448 5.99 9.38 6.45
N TRP A 449 6.36 8.24 7.05
CA TRP A 449 7.11 8.20 8.29
C TRP A 449 8.43 8.97 8.19
N MET A 450 9.22 8.73 7.13
CA MET A 450 10.48 9.42 6.90
C MET A 450 10.31 10.93 6.78
N VAL A 451 9.28 11.40 6.06
CA VAL A 451 8.98 12.84 5.92
C VAL A 451 8.57 13.46 7.25
N MET A 452 7.78 12.77 8.05
CA MET A 452 7.41 13.25 9.39
C MET A 452 8.63 13.48 10.28
N HIS A 453 9.69 12.68 10.13
CA HIS A 453 10.93 12.76 10.93
C HIS A 453 12.01 13.65 10.32
N MET A 454 11.77 14.34 9.20
CA MET A 454 12.71 15.34 8.68
C MET A 454 12.79 16.56 9.60
N ASP A 455 14.00 17.04 9.83
CA ASP A 455 14.33 18.12 10.77
C ASP A 455 14.01 19.55 10.27
N SER A 456 13.66 19.71 8.98
CA SER A 456 13.51 21.01 8.34
C SER A 456 12.24 21.07 7.49
N GLU A 457 11.45 22.11 7.70
CA GLU A 457 10.26 22.42 6.89
C GLU A 457 10.62 22.58 5.39
N LYS A 458 11.79 23.18 5.10
CA LYS A 458 12.28 23.33 3.73
C LYS A 458 12.54 21.96 3.09
N LYS A 459 13.17 21.02 3.84
CA LYS A 459 13.39 19.66 3.34
C LYS A 459 12.08 18.92 3.10
N LYS A 460 11.12 19.00 4.05
CA LYS A 460 9.79 18.39 3.90
C LYS A 460 9.10 18.86 2.63
N ASN A 461 9.04 20.19 2.44
CA ASN A 461 8.36 20.78 1.29
C ASN A 461 9.06 20.43 -0.04
N LEU A 462 10.40 20.50 -0.08
CA LEU A 462 11.18 20.13 -1.26
C LEU A 462 10.97 18.65 -1.61
N PHE A 463 11.00 17.77 -0.61
CA PHE A 463 10.79 16.35 -0.82
C PHE A 463 9.38 16.04 -1.33
N ILE A 464 8.34 16.63 -0.71
CA ILE A 464 6.95 16.43 -1.15
C ILE A 464 6.77 16.92 -2.60
N ALA A 465 7.32 18.09 -2.94
CA ALA A 465 7.31 18.58 -4.32
C ALA A 465 8.03 17.61 -5.28
N GLY A 466 9.18 17.07 -4.87
CA GLY A 466 9.90 16.04 -5.63
C GLY A 466 9.09 14.76 -5.83
N VAL A 467 8.35 14.30 -4.80
CA VAL A 467 7.47 13.13 -4.90
C VAL A 467 6.31 13.38 -5.85
N VAL A 468 5.70 14.58 -5.81
CA VAL A 468 4.65 14.96 -6.78
C VAL A 468 5.19 14.91 -8.21
N VAL A 469 6.36 15.51 -8.47
CA VAL A 469 6.99 15.50 -9.80
C VAL A 469 7.34 14.07 -10.25
N LEU A 470 7.93 13.27 -9.36
CA LEU A 470 8.25 11.87 -9.63
C LEU A 470 6.98 11.06 -9.93
N GLY A 471 5.92 11.26 -9.14
CA GLY A 471 4.64 10.58 -9.34
C GLY A 471 4.01 10.92 -10.69
N VAL A 472 3.98 12.20 -11.06
CA VAL A 472 3.49 12.62 -12.38
C VAL A 472 4.34 12.02 -13.50
N ALA A 473 5.68 12.07 -13.39
CA ALA A 473 6.57 11.48 -14.37
C ALA A 473 6.38 9.97 -14.50
N ASN A 474 6.23 9.27 -13.36
CA ASN A 474 5.96 7.83 -13.32
C ASN A 474 4.62 7.51 -14.02
N PHE A 475 3.56 8.20 -13.66
CA PHE A 475 2.23 8.01 -14.25
C PHE A 475 2.25 8.24 -15.77
N LEU A 476 2.83 9.34 -16.23
CA LEU A 476 2.91 9.66 -17.66
C LEU A 476 3.77 8.65 -18.44
N SER A 477 4.88 8.21 -17.87
CA SER A 477 5.74 7.18 -18.48
C SER A 477 5.01 5.84 -18.63
N GLN A 478 4.32 5.40 -17.58
CA GLN A 478 3.54 4.16 -17.58
C GLN A 478 2.34 4.23 -18.53
N TYR A 479 1.62 5.36 -18.53
CA TYR A 479 0.47 5.58 -19.40
C TYR A 479 0.87 5.62 -20.88
N SER A 480 1.98 6.25 -21.23
CA SER A 480 2.49 6.27 -22.61
C SER A 480 2.87 4.87 -23.10
N ILE A 481 3.47 4.03 -22.26
CA ILE A 481 3.77 2.63 -22.58
C ILE A 481 2.48 1.84 -22.83
N MET A 482 1.44 2.07 -22.02
CA MET A 482 0.15 1.42 -22.19
C MET A 482 -0.51 1.80 -23.52
N LEU A 483 -0.49 3.10 -23.89
CA LEU A 483 -1.04 3.57 -25.18
C LEU A 483 -0.27 3.05 -26.39
N LEU A 484 1.04 2.83 -26.29
CA LEU A 484 1.84 2.29 -27.38
C LEU A 484 1.65 0.78 -27.59
N LYS A 485 1.03 0.09 -26.63
CA LYS A 485 0.71 -1.34 -26.70
C LYS A 485 -0.73 -1.63 -27.16
N LEU A 486 -1.58 -0.60 -27.26
CA LEU A 486 -2.92 -0.64 -27.85
C LEU A 486 -2.86 -0.32 -29.34
#